data_15205546bcd8ccd1c922063082ba1eac
#
_entry.id   15205546bcd8ccd1c922063082ba1eac
#
_cell.length_a   1.000
_cell.length_b   1.000
_cell.length_c   1.000
_cell.angle_alpha   90.00
_cell.angle_beta   90.00
_cell.angle_gamma   90.00
#
_symmetry.space_group_name_H-M   'P 1'
#
loop_
_entity.id
_entity.type
_entity.pdbx_description
1 polymer ?
#
loop_
_entity_poly.entity_id
_entity_poly.type
_entity_poly.pdbx_seq_one_letter_code
_entity_poly.pdbx_strand_id
1 'polypeptide(L)'
;MEIETRRPVMRTMENNSSINSTTDPNPDVTMVPWSGEVMTQTEQVHRQDAKVELEPSLQKEEELLSKMKELEKNSLRAKSRKKRRQPSTIAGYTMITTGVLTLAFSVYASSTILVFIGLGLTFWGALLLFIRPQKYVRSDLMDSTALSSLRTIDRVMTDLGYLEKGIYIPGANPERAVVFVPSEPFGRIPKANEIEDQTFIKNPKGIAMVPPGLSLANLIEKELGVDLRKCSLETLSERLPKLLIEDLEMAQNFEMHIDGDEVRFKFDESIYSDFCRKLSSSTRVCAGLGCPICSAMACVLAISTGRPVSFEGDKYSADGKSLESTYRILEA
;
A
#
# COMPACT_ATOMS: atom_id res chain seq x y z
N MET A 1 15.59 -25.90 51.66
CA MET A 1 14.24 -25.32 51.84
C MET A 1 13.59 -25.29 50.47
N GLU A 2 12.81 -26.35 50.25
CA GLU A 2 12.16 -26.68 48.97
C GLU A 2 11.10 -25.67 48.63
N ILE A 3 10.98 -25.27 47.39
CA ILE A 3 9.79 -24.66 46.81
C ILE A 3 9.44 -25.32 45.49
N GLU A 4 8.35 -25.91 45.54
CA GLU A 4 7.57 -26.79 44.70
C GLU A 4 7.15 -26.17 43.38
N THR A 5 7.45 -26.88 42.31
CA THR A 5 6.99 -26.59 40.93
C THR A 5 5.56 -27.08 40.74
N ARG A 6 4.64 -26.19 40.37
CA ARG A 6 3.31 -26.58 39.84
C ARG A 6 3.24 -26.32 38.33
N ARG A 7 3.06 -27.40 37.58
CA ARG A 7 2.65 -27.39 36.16
C ARG A 7 1.13 -27.28 36.04
N PRO A 8 0.59 -26.60 35.04
CA PRO A 8 -0.86 -26.69 34.74
C PRO A 8 -1.16 -27.92 33.86
N VAL A 9 -2.27 -28.54 34.18
CA VAL A 9 -2.84 -29.76 33.60
C VAL A 9 -3.54 -29.45 32.29
N MET A 10 -3.15 -30.15 31.22
CA MET A 10 -3.92 -30.30 29.98
C MET A 10 -5.20 -31.12 30.24
N ARG A 11 -6.33 -30.63 29.77
CA ARG A 11 -7.60 -31.35 29.73
C ARG A 11 -7.87 -31.77 28.29
N THR A 12 -7.60 -33.04 28.00
CA THR A 12 -8.06 -33.75 26.81
C THR A 12 -9.53 -34.12 26.98
N MET A 13 -10.35 -33.79 25.98
CA MET A 13 -11.69 -34.39 25.84
C MET A 13 -11.59 -35.63 24.98
N GLU A 14 -11.79 -36.77 25.58
CA GLU A 14 -12.04 -38.04 24.91
C GLU A 14 -13.54 -38.30 24.75
N ASN A 15 -13.89 -38.65 23.51
CA ASN A 15 -15.13 -39.26 23.10
C ASN A 15 -15.24 -40.65 23.71
N ASN A 16 -16.38 -40.99 24.27
CA ASN A 16 -16.70 -42.41 24.44
C ASN A 16 -18.21 -42.67 24.21
N SER A 17 -18.46 -43.32 23.10
CA SER A 17 -19.68 -44.07 22.80
C SER A 17 -19.56 -45.47 23.38
N SER A 18 -20.51 -45.93 24.14
CA SER A 18 -20.90 -47.34 24.17
C SER A 18 -22.23 -47.60 24.87
N ILE A 19 -23.00 -48.29 24.13
CA ILE A 19 -24.24 -49.03 24.31
C ILE A 19 -24.17 -49.95 25.52
N ASN A 20 -25.23 -50.05 26.33
CA ASN A 20 -25.81 -51.35 26.65
C ASN A 20 -27.22 -51.30 27.21
N SER A 21 -28.00 -52.18 26.64
CA SER A 21 -29.32 -52.72 26.87
C SER A 21 -29.64 -53.16 28.31
N THR A 22 -30.90 -53.05 28.72
CA THR A 22 -31.73 -54.18 29.17
C THR A 22 -33.16 -53.79 29.57
N THR A 23 -34.12 -54.53 28.99
CA THR A 23 -35.37 -55.13 29.48
C THR A 23 -36.57 -54.23 29.81
N ASP A 24 -37.56 -54.28 28.94
CA ASP A 24 -38.96 -54.74 28.89
C ASP A 24 -39.85 -54.72 30.19
N PRO A 25 -41.18 -54.86 30.06
CA PRO A 25 -42.17 -54.46 29.04
C PRO A 25 -43.41 -53.75 29.65
N ASN A 26 -44.23 -53.08 28.87
CA ASN A 26 -45.67 -53.06 29.04
C ASN A 26 -46.42 -52.63 27.77
N PRO A 27 -47.58 -53.23 27.49
CA PRO A 27 -48.21 -53.21 26.20
C PRO A 27 -49.32 -52.11 26.12
N ASP A 28 -49.81 -51.95 24.91
CA ASP A 28 -50.97 -51.17 24.47
C ASP A 28 -50.74 -49.71 24.11
N VAL A 29 -50.18 -49.57 22.89
CA VAL A 29 -50.61 -48.44 22.04
C VAL A 29 -50.92 -49.02 20.65
N THR A 30 -52.19 -49.03 20.35
CA THR A 30 -52.78 -49.36 19.04
C THR A 30 -52.14 -48.52 17.93
N MET A 31 -51.60 -49.18 16.91
CA MET A 31 -51.16 -48.58 15.67
C MET A 31 -52.33 -47.97 14.95
N VAL A 32 -52.32 -46.63 14.83
CA VAL A 32 -53.17 -45.94 13.87
C VAL A 32 -52.37 -45.80 12.57
N PRO A 33 -52.92 -46.22 11.42
CA PRO A 33 -52.21 -46.12 10.15
C PRO A 33 -52.07 -44.63 9.77
N TRP A 34 -50.88 -44.25 9.41
CA TRP A 34 -50.54 -42.92 8.82
C TRP A 34 -51.32 -42.73 7.51
N SER A 35 -52.47 -42.09 7.64
CA SER A 35 -53.17 -41.49 6.51
C SER A 35 -52.41 -40.23 6.13
N GLY A 36 -52.01 -40.12 4.87
CA GLY A 36 -51.25 -39.00 4.32
C GLY A 36 -51.87 -37.66 4.74
N GLU A 37 -51.07 -36.87 5.41
CA GLU A 37 -51.41 -35.48 5.74
C GLU A 37 -51.61 -34.70 4.44
N VAL A 38 -52.84 -34.30 4.22
CA VAL A 38 -53.17 -33.29 3.22
C VAL A 38 -52.54 -31.98 3.67
N MET A 39 -51.50 -31.55 2.99
CA MET A 39 -50.87 -30.23 3.21
C MET A 39 -51.94 -29.16 3.21
N THR A 40 -52.05 -28.40 4.28
CA THR A 40 -53.02 -27.31 4.40
C THR A 40 -52.68 -26.25 3.35
N GLN A 41 -53.70 -25.63 2.76
CA GLN A 41 -53.57 -24.58 1.73
C GLN A 41 -52.59 -23.45 2.16
N THR A 42 -52.45 -23.23 3.43
CA THR A 42 -51.53 -22.23 4.00
C THR A 42 -50.05 -22.57 3.81
N GLU A 43 -49.64 -23.86 3.85
CA GLU A 43 -48.28 -24.29 3.60
C GLU A 43 -47.90 -24.25 2.11
N GLN A 44 -48.88 -24.47 1.24
CA GLN A 44 -48.67 -24.35 -0.20
C GLN A 44 -48.47 -22.88 -0.62
N VAL A 45 -49.25 -21.95 -0.03
CA VAL A 45 -49.08 -20.51 -0.27
C VAL A 45 -47.69 -20.04 0.21
N HIS A 46 -47.26 -20.44 1.39
CA HIS A 46 -45.92 -20.05 1.92
C HIS A 46 -44.76 -20.62 1.10
N ARG A 47 -44.90 -21.78 0.47
CA ARG A 47 -43.91 -22.36 -0.46
C ARG A 47 -43.91 -21.67 -1.83
N GLN A 48 -45.06 -21.18 -2.28
CA GLN A 48 -45.14 -20.41 -3.51
C GLN A 48 -44.55 -19.01 -3.34
N ASP A 49 -44.84 -18.34 -2.23
CA ASP A 49 -44.30 -17.02 -1.94
C ASP A 49 -42.74 -17.08 -1.76
N ALA A 50 -42.22 -18.11 -1.11
CA ALA A 50 -40.78 -18.33 -1.00
C ALA A 50 -40.08 -18.63 -2.34
N LYS A 51 -40.78 -19.32 -3.27
CA LYS A 51 -40.27 -19.53 -4.63
C LYS A 51 -40.27 -18.27 -5.48
N VAL A 52 -41.30 -17.44 -5.33
CA VAL A 52 -41.44 -16.18 -6.08
C VAL A 52 -40.38 -15.13 -5.63
N GLU A 53 -39.96 -15.17 -4.38
CA GLU A 53 -38.89 -14.29 -3.88
C GLU A 53 -37.45 -14.80 -4.21
N LEU A 54 -37.28 -16.11 -4.43
CA LEU A 54 -35.99 -16.72 -4.73
C LEU A 54 -35.57 -16.59 -6.21
N GLU A 55 -36.50 -16.60 -7.14
CA GLU A 55 -36.21 -16.49 -8.58
C GLU A 55 -35.56 -15.17 -8.99
N PRO A 56 -35.99 -13.97 -8.50
CA PRO A 56 -35.32 -12.72 -8.86
C PRO A 56 -33.94 -12.56 -8.22
N SER A 57 -33.68 -13.21 -7.08
CA SER A 57 -32.35 -13.20 -6.45
C SER A 57 -31.35 -14.06 -7.20
N LEU A 58 -31.77 -15.23 -7.69
CA LEU A 58 -30.95 -16.14 -8.52
C LEU A 58 -30.64 -15.51 -9.89
N GLN A 59 -31.61 -14.87 -10.53
CA GLN A 59 -31.38 -14.17 -11.79
C GLN A 59 -30.39 -12.99 -11.63
N LYS A 60 -30.46 -12.27 -10.51
CA LYS A 60 -29.54 -11.18 -10.20
C LYS A 60 -28.12 -11.68 -9.93
N GLU A 61 -27.99 -12.84 -9.31
CA GLU A 61 -26.69 -13.50 -9.06
C GLU A 61 -26.05 -14.00 -10.37
N GLU A 62 -26.83 -14.61 -11.26
CA GLU A 62 -26.37 -15.01 -12.59
C GLU A 62 -25.97 -13.81 -13.47
N GLU A 63 -26.71 -12.71 -13.39
CA GLU A 63 -26.37 -11.47 -14.09
C GLU A 63 -25.06 -10.86 -13.56
N LEU A 64 -24.87 -10.85 -12.24
CA LEU A 64 -23.63 -10.41 -11.60
C LEU A 64 -22.44 -11.30 -12.00
N LEU A 65 -22.63 -12.62 -12.02
CA LEU A 65 -21.61 -13.57 -12.43
C LEU A 65 -21.21 -13.40 -13.90
N SER A 66 -22.18 -13.14 -14.77
CA SER A 66 -21.94 -12.86 -16.18
C SER A 66 -21.16 -11.56 -16.39
N LYS A 67 -21.52 -10.49 -15.66
CA LYS A 67 -20.81 -9.21 -15.66
C LYS A 67 -19.37 -9.34 -15.13
N MET A 68 -19.16 -10.12 -14.08
CA MET A 68 -17.82 -10.40 -13.58
C MET A 68 -16.95 -11.14 -14.60
N LYS A 69 -17.50 -12.16 -15.27
CA LYS A 69 -16.79 -12.88 -16.35
C LYS A 69 -16.45 -11.98 -17.53
N GLU A 70 -17.34 -11.06 -17.87
CA GLU A 70 -17.11 -10.08 -18.94
C GLU A 70 -16.03 -9.05 -18.55
N LEU A 71 -16.04 -8.56 -17.31
CA LEU A 71 -14.99 -7.69 -16.76
C LEU A 71 -13.63 -8.39 -16.72
N GLU A 72 -13.59 -9.65 -16.31
CA GLU A 72 -12.37 -10.46 -16.32
C GLU A 72 -11.83 -10.66 -17.75
N LYS A 73 -12.71 -11.01 -18.70
CA LYS A 73 -12.37 -11.13 -20.12
C LYS A 73 -11.85 -9.82 -20.72
N ASN A 74 -12.48 -8.70 -20.35
CA ASN A 74 -12.05 -7.37 -20.77
C ASN A 74 -10.72 -6.96 -20.14
N SER A 75 -10.47 -7.34 -18.88
CA SER A 75 -9.17 -7.13 -18.20
C SER A 75 -8.05 -7.95 -18.84
N LEU A 76 -8.33 -9.20 -19.21
CA LEU A 76 -7.38 -10.06 -19.93
C LEU A 76 -7.10 -9.53 -21.35
N ARG A 77 -8.13 -9.02 -22.05
CA ARG A 77 -7.95 -8.35 -23.35
C ARG A 77 -7.15 -7.04 -23.23
N ALA A 78 -7.36 -6.27 -22.17
CA ALA A 78 -6.59 -5.07 -21.87
C ALA A 78 -5.11 -5.39 -21.55
N LYS A 79 -4.85 -6.47 -20.78
CA LYS A 79 -3.49 -6.97 -20.52
C LYS A 79 -2.81 -7.46 -21.81
N SER A 80 -3.52 -8.14 -22.70
CA SER A 80 -3.00 -8.58 -24.00
C SER A 80 -2.68 -7.41 -24.93
N ARG A 81 -3.50 -6.35 -24.96
CA ARG A 81 -3.21 -5.12 -25.71
C ARG A 81 -1.99 -4.35 -25.17
N LYS A 82 -1.67 -4.46 -23.87
CA LYS A 82 -0.55 -3.76 -23.23
C LYS A 82 0.83 -4.32 -23.62
N LYS A 83 0.89 -5.49 -24.26
CA LYS A 83 2.15 -6.08 -24.82
C LYS A 83 2.44 -5.59 -26.24
N ARG A 84 1.81 -4.50 -26.70
CA ARG A 84 2.16 -3.84 -27.95
C ARG A 84 3.55 -3.23 -27.78
N ARG A 85 4.56 -3.86 -28.41
CA ARG A 85 5.94 -3.37 -28.44
C ARG A 85 5.93 -1.90 -28.79
N GLN A 86 6.57 -1.08 -27.96
CA GLN A 86 6.59 0.37 -28.18
C GLN A 86 7.18 0.65 -29.57
N PRO A 87 6.58 1.56 -30.35
CA PRO A 87 7.02 1.82 -31.72
C PRO A 87 8.49 2.29 -31.79
N SER A 88 9.00 2.96 -30.76
CA SER A 88 10.40 3.36 -30.64
C SER A 88 11.39 2.20 -30.58
N THR A 89 11.03 1.12 -29.85
CA THR A 89 11.89 -0.08 -29.76
C THR A 89 11.99 -0.81 -31.10
N ILE A 90 10.87 -0.89 -31.83
CA ILE A 90 10.85 -1.50 -33.17
C ILE A 90 11.70 -0.64 -34.13
N ALA A 91 11.53 0.68 -34.10
CA ALA A 91 12.32 1.61 -34.90
C ALA A 91 13.83 1.49 -34.61
N GLY A 92 14.23 1.38 -33.34
CA GLY A 92 15.61 1.17 -32.93
C GLY A 92 16.20 -0.11 -33.51
N TYR A 93 15.50 -1.24 -33.40
CA TYR A 93 15.96 -2.51 -33.99
C TYR A 93 16.05 -2.47 -35.52
N THR A 94 15.07 -1.87 -36.20
CA THR A 94 15.10 -1.74 -37.66
C THR A 94 16.27 -0.85 -38.14
N MET A 95 16.56 0.24 -37.42
CA MET A 95 17.72 1.10 -37.75
C MET A 95 19.06 0.38 -37.56
N ILE A 96 19.21 -0.39 -36.45
CA ILE A 96 20.44 -1.17 -36.24
C ILE A 96 20.62 -2.23 -37.33
N THR A 97 19.58 -3.01 -37.63
CA THR A 97 19.67 -4.06 -38.66
C THR A 97 19.99 -3.49 -40.03
N THR A 98 19.34 -2.38 -40.41
CA THR A 98 19.62 -1.69 -41.66
C THR A 98 21.06 -1.12 -41.68
N GLY A 99 21.50 -0.52 -40.55
CA GLY A 99 22.86 0.01 -40.42
C GLY A 99 23.95 -1.07 -40.57
N VAL A 100 23.75 -2.23 -39.88
CA VAL A 100 24.69 -3.37 -40.01
C VAL A 100 24.73 -3.94 -41.42
N LEU A 101 23.57 -4.08 -42.09
CA LEU A 101 23.51 -4.52 -43.48
C LEU A 101 24.23 -3.54 -44.44
N THR A 102 24.06 -2.23 -44.23
CA THR A 102 24.73 -1.19 -45.00
C THR A 102 26.24 -1.24 -44.78
N LEU A 103 26.73 -1.49 -43.57
CA LEU A 103 28.15 -1.68 -43.28
C LEU A 103 28.70 -2.90 -43.97
N ALA A 104 28.01 -4.04 -43.93
CA ALA A 104 28.44 -5.26 -44.64
C ALA A 104 28.50 -5.04 -46.16
N PHE A 105 27.52 -4.38 -46.74
CA PHE A 105 27.49 -4.04 -48.16
C PHE A 105 28.58 -3.06 -48.55
N SER A 106 28.94 -2.12 -47.68
CA SER A 106 30.00 -1.14 -47.87
C SER A 106 31.38 -1.78 -48.08
N VAL A 107 31.67 -2.87 -47.33
CA VAL A 107 32.91 -3.63 -47.50
C VAL A 107 32.98 -4.25 -48.88
N TYR A 108 31.86 -4.79 -49.39
CA TYR A 108 31.79 -5.36 -50.72
C TYR A 108 31.91 -4.30 -51.81
N ALA A 109 31.27 -3.14 -51.66
CA ALA A 109 31.27 -2.05 -52.64
C ALA A 109 32.50 -1.13 -52.54
N SER A 110 33.40 -1.35 -51.58
CA SER A 110 34.62 -0.52 -51.33
C SER A 110 34.31 0.98 -51.23
N SER A 111 33.13 1.36 -50.73
CA SER A 111 32.66 2.75 -50.70
C SER A 111 32.73 3.32 -49.28
N THR A 112 33.62 4.28 -49.05
CA THR A 112 33.76 4.97 -47.76
C THR A 112 32.50 5.71 -47.33
N ILE A 113 31.71 6.21 -48.30
CA ILE A 113 30.45 6.93 -47.98
C ILE A 113 29.42 6.00 -47.32
N LEU A 114 29.30 4.75 -47.82
CA LEU A 114 28.38 3.76 -47.22
C LEU A 114 28.82 3.33 -45.82
N VAL A 115 30.12 3.34 -45.50
CA VAL A 115 30.64 3.08 -44.15
C VAL A 115 30.07 4.12 -43.17
N PHE A 116 30.17 5.40 -43.49
CA PHE A 116 29.70 6.47 -42.64
C PHE A 116 28.17 6.43 -42.43
N ILE A 117 27.41 6.15 -43.49
CA ILE A 117 25.96 6.01 -43.43
C ILE A 117 25.57 4.82 -42.52
N GLY A 118 26.20 3.66 -42.71
CA GLY A 118 25.94 2.47 -41.89
C GLY A 118 26.29 2.65 -40.42
N LEU A 119 27.44 3.31 -40.16
CA LEU A 119 27.85 3.65 -38.78
C LEU A 119 26.86 4.62 -38.11
N GLY A 120 26.45 5.66 -38.83
CA GLY A 120 25.47 6.63 -38.36
C GLY A 120 24.11 5.98 -38.01
N LEU A 121 23.58 5.12 -38.89
CA LEU A 121 22.34 4.38 -38.68
C LEU A 121 22.44 3.44 -37.46
N THR A 122 23.55 2.74 -37.31
CA THR A 122 23.79 1.83 -36.20
C THR A 122 23.88 2.60 -34.88
N PHE A 123 24.59 3.73 -34.87
CA PHE A 123 24.71 4.60 -33.70
C PHE A 123 23.34 5.16 -33.28
N TRP A 124 22.56 5.74 -34.18
CA TRP A 124 21.24 6.25 -33.90
C TRP A 124 20.27 5.16 -33.49
N GLY A 125 20.35 3.99 -34.08
CA GLY A 125 19.54 2.84 -33.66
C GLY A 125 19.88 2.37 -32.24
N ALA A 126 21.17 2.32 -31.88
CA ALA A 126 21.62 2.01 -30.53
C ALA A 126 21.15 3.07 -29.52
N LEU A 127 21.26 4.36 -29.88
CA LEU A 127 20.79 5.47 -29.04
C LEU A 127 19.27 5.37 -28.77
N LEU A 128 18.47 5.06 -29.81
CA LEU A 128 17.03 4.86 -29.66
C LEU A 128 16.67 3.67 -28.77
N LEU A 129 17.48 2.62 -28.73
CA LEU A 129 17.29 1.50 -27.80
C LEU A 129 17.74 1.84 -26.36
N PHE A 130 18.75 2.67 -26.22
CA PHE A 130 19.27 3.10 -24.94
C PHE A 130 18.31 4.09 -24.26
N ILE A 131 17.72 5.01 -25.02
CA ILE A 131 16.68 5.93 -24.52
C ILE A 131 15.41 5.13 -24.25
N ARG A 132 15.32 4.56 -23.06
CA ARG A 132 14.05 3.98 -22.58
C ARG A 132 13.07 5.12 -22.39
N PRO A 133 11.90 5.11 -23.06
CA PRO A 133 10.87 6.10 -22.78
C PRO A 133 10.41 5.90 -21.33
N GLN A 134 10.88 6.75 -20.45
CA GLN A 134 10.34 6.86 -19.10
C GLN A 134 8.84 7.20 -19.25
N LYS A 135 7.99 6.48 -18.55
CA LYS A 135 6.58 6.84 -18.48
C LYS A 135 6.44 8.06 -17.59
N TYR A 136 6.65 9.22 -18.15
CA TYR A 136 6.33 10.45 -17.46
C TYR A 136 4.81 10.51 -17.27
N VAL A 137 4.34 10.27 -16.05
CA VAL A 137 2.98 10.61 -15.65
C VAL A 137 3.03 12.09 -15.29
N ARG A 138 2.15 12.90 -15.87
CA ARG A 138 2.06 14.31 -15.50
C ARG A 138 1.80 14.41 -13.99
N SER A 139 2.62 15.16 -13.29
CA SER A 139 2.50 15.38 -11.84
C SER A 139 1.09 15.84 -11.45
N ASP A 140 0.48 16.74 -12.25
CA ASP A 140 -0.88 17.22 -12.04
C ASP A 140 -1.93 16.09 -11.92
N LEU A 141 -1.78 14.97 -12.66
CA LEU A 141 -2.71 13.84 -12.57
C LEU A 141 -2.53 13.06 -11.27
N MET A 142 -1.29 12.87 -10.85
CA MET A 142 -0.98 12.19 -9.58
C MET A 142 -1.45 13.05 -8.40
N ASP A 143 -1.16 14.35 -8.44
CA ASP A 143 -1.55 15.33 -7.43
C ASP A 143 -3.08 15.35 -7.25
N SER A 144 -3.82 15.39 -8.36
CA SER A 144 -5.29 15.47 -8.32
C SER A 144 -5.93 14.23 -7.66
N THR A 145 -5.39 13.04 -7.90
CA THR A 145 -5.90 11.81 -7.29
C THR A 145 -5.52 11.69 -5.82
N ALA A 146 -4.27 12.01 -5.46
CA ALA A 146 -3.78 11.97 -4.10
C ALA A 146 -4.48 13.00 -3.20
N LEU A 147 -4.69 14.23 -3.72
CA LEU A 147 -5.33 15.32 -2.97
C LEU A 147 -6.76 14.97 -2.55
N SER A 148 -7.54 14.30 -3.40
CA SER A 148 -8.91 13.89 -3.09
C SER A 148 -8.95 12.89 -1.93
N SER A 149 -8.05 11.92 -1.91
CA SER A 149 -7.95 10.94 -0.83
C SER A 149 -7.55 11.57 0.49
N LEU A 150 -6.57 12.47 0.47
CA LEU A 150 -6.11 13.17 1.66
C LEU A 150 -7.18 14.12 2.23
N ARG A 151 -7.97 14.78 1.38
CA ARG A 151 -9.12 15.58 1.82
C ARG A 151 -10.20 14.75 2.49
N THR A 152 -10.42 13.51 2.05
CA THR A 152 -11.36 12.60 2.70
C THR A 152 -10.87 12.23 4.09
N ILE A 153 -9.57 11.93 4.24
CA ILE A 153 -8.95 11.66 5.53
C ILE A 153 -9.08 12.88 6.45
N ASP A 154 -8.77 14.08 5.95
CA ASP A 154 -8.88 15.34 6.67
C ASP A 154 -10.30 15.58 7.22
N ARG A 155 -11.30 15.36 6.39
CA ARG A 155 -12.70 15.49 6.79
C ARG A 155 -13.06 14.49 7.88
N VAL A 156 -12.72 13.22 7.72
CA VAL A 156 -12.99 12.18 8.72
C VAL A 156 -12.31 12.50 10.05
N MET A 157 -11.03 12.91 10.03
CA MET A 157 -10.30 13.30 11.23
C MET A 157 -10.92 14.52 11.91
N THR A 158 -11.32 15.52 11.12
CA THR A 158 -11.95 16.75 11.63
C THR A 158 -13.32 16.46 12.24
N ASP A 159 -14.16 15.68 11.57
CA ASP A 159 -15.50 15.31 12.04
C ASP A 159 -15.44 14.46 13.33
N LEU A 160 -14.39 13.66 13.51
CA LEU A 160 -14.17 12.85 14.71
C LEU A 160 -13.37 13.57 15.81
N GLY A 161 -12.87 14.78 15.56
CA GLY A 161 -12.10 15.56 16.52
C GLY A 161 -10.66 15.07 16.74
N TYR A 162 -10.09 14.24 15.86
CA TYR A 162 -8.70 13.79 15.92
C TYR A 162 -7.77 14.81 15.27
N LEU A 163 -7.28 15.76 16.07
CA LEU A 163 -6.50 16.90 15.59
C LEU A 163 -5.05 16.90 16.10
N GLU A 164 -4.69 15.89 16.89
CA GLU A 164 -3.36 15.75 17.47
C GLU A 164 -2.34 15.27 16.44
N LYS A 165 -1.06 15.38 16.81
CA LYS A 165 0.06 14.95 15.97
C LYS A 165 0.08 13.43 15.82
N GLY A 166 0.33 12.97 14.61
CA GLY A 166 0.46 11.56 14.27
C GLY A 166 1.74 10.95 14.83
N ILE A 167 1.62 9.79 15.43
CA ILE A 167 2.73 8.97 15.91
C ILE A 167 2.89 7.79 14.94
N TYR A 168 4.03 7.71 14.31
CA TYR A 168 4.38 6.66 13.36
C TYR A 168 4.97 5.47 14.11
N ILE A 169 4.30 4.35 14.05
CA ILE A 169 4.65 3.13 14.81
C ILE A 169 5.14 2.08 13.81
N PRO A 170 6.35 1.53 13.99
CA PRO A 170 6.84 0.48 13.11
C PRO A 170 5.99 -0.78 13.29
N GLY A 171 5.46 -1.33 12.19
CA GLY A 171 4.66 -2.56 12.21
C GLY A 171 5.52 -3.81 12.43
N ALA A 172 4.87 -4.95 12.70
CA ALA A 172 5.54 -6.24 12.80
C ALA A 172 6.20 -6.64 11.45
N ASN A 173 5.56 -6.31 10.33
CA ASN A 173 6.10 -6.43 8.99
C ASN A 173 6.75 -5.11 8.53
N PRO A 174 7.90 -5.16 7.79
CA PRO A 174 8.54 -3.95 7.25
C PRO A 174 7.61 -3.12 6.35
N GLU A 175 6.72 -3.79 5.63
CA GLU A 175 5.75 -3.16 4.73
C GLU A 175 4.56 -2.51 5.45
N ARG A 176 4.48 -2.60 6.79
CA ARG A 176 3.31 -2.18 7.59
C ARG A 176 3.72 -1.24 8.72
N ALA A 177 4.08 -0.01 8.41
CA ALA A 177 4.04 1.04 9.43
C ALA A 177 2.59 1.53 9.57
N VAL A 178 2.23 1.96 10.78
CA VAL A 178 0.92 2.51 11.10
C VAL A 178 1.11 3.90 11.68
N VAL A 179 0.27 4.85 11.28
CA VAL A 179 0.21 6.14 11.97
C VAL A 179 -0.98 6.15 12.90
N PHE A 180 -0.72 6.43 14.18
CA PHE A 180 -1.71 6.58 15.22
C PHE A 180 -1.91 8.05 15.55
N VAL A 181 -3.15 8.52 15.50
CA VAL A 181 -3.52 9.88 15.93
C VAL A 181 -4.36 9.77 17.20
N PRO A 182 -3.85 10.19 18.35
CA PRO A 182 -4.60 10.15 19.59
C PRO A 182 -5.72 11.18 19.60
N SER A 183 -6.76 10.95 20.41
CA SER A 183 -7.82 11.95 20.63
C SER A 183 -7.45 13.01 21.64
N GLU A 184 -6.47 12.73 22.48
CA GLU A 184 -5.99 13.61 23.55
C GLU A 184 -4.48 13.64 23.58
N PRO A 185 -3.86 14.78 23.87
CA PRO A 185 -2.40 14.89 24.01
C PRO A 185 -1.93 14.04 25.21
N PHE A 186 -0.72 13.52 25.14
CA PHE A 186 -0.03 12.78 26.22
C PHE A 186 -0.64 11.42 26.63
N GLY A 187 -1.35 10.74 25.72
CA GLY A 187 -1.78 9.36 25.94
C GLY A 187 -0.62 8.35 25.85
N ARG A 188 -0.86 7.12 26.35
CA ARG A 188 0.00 5.97 26.11
C ARG A 188 0.13 5.71 24.60
N ILE A 189 1.35 5.44 24.14
CA ILE A 189 1.59 5.01 22.76
C ILE A 189 1.17 3.53 22.66
N PRO A 190 0.25 3.16 21.76
CA PRO A 190 -0.13 1.77 21.57
C PRO A 190 1.01 0.99 20.91
N LYS A 191 1.07 -0.31 21.20
CA LYS A 191 2.02 -1.20 20.52
C LYS A 191 1.48 -1.58 19.14
N ALA A 192 2.38 -1.91 18.20
CA ALA A 192 2.01 -2.27 16.83
C ALA A 192 0.95 -3.39 16.78
N ASN A 193 1.09 -4.43 17.59
CA ASN A 193 0.15 -5.56 17.66
C ASN A 193 -1.24 -5.19 18.21
N GLU A 194 -1.38 -4.04 18.86
CA GLU A 194 -2.67 -3.56 19.38
C GLU A 194 -3.48 -2.80 18.32
N ILE A 195 -2.81 -2.30 17.26
CA ILE A 195 -3.41 -1.38 16.29
C ILE A 195 -3.35 -1.85 14.84
N GLU A 196 -2.63 -2.93 14.53
CA GLU A 196 -2.32 -3.33 13.15
C GLU A 196 -3.58 -3.65 12.33
N ASP A 197 -4.63 -4.20 12.98
CA ASP A 197 -5.87 -4.60 12.32
C ASP A 197 -7.09 -3.75 12.73
N GLN A 198 -6.89 -2.67 13.48
CA GLN A 198 -7.98 -1.83 13.97
C GLN A 198 -7.79 -0.37 13.59
N THR A 199 -8.82 0.22 12.97
CA THR A 199 -8.81 1.66 12.64
C THR A 199 -9.17 2.52 13.85
N PHE A 200 -10.15 2.12 14.65
CA PHE A 200 -10.59 2.87 15.83
C PHE A 200 -10.13 2.19 17.10
N ILE A 201 -9.21 2.85 17.80
CA ILE A 201 -8.61 2.33 19.02
C ILE A 201 -9.35 2.93 20.22
N LYS A 202 -9.71 2.08 21.20
CA LYS A 202 -10.44 2.50 22.39
C LYS A 202 -9.53 2.89 23.54
N ASN A 203 -8.38 2.24 23.68
CA ASN A 203 -7.42 2.50 24.76
C ASN A 203 -5.96 2.26 24.27
N PRO A 204 -5.19 3.33 24.06
CA PRO A 204 -5.57 4.75 24.14
C PRO A 204 -6.57 5.13 23.03
N LYS A 205 -7.47 6.07 23.32
CA LYS A 205 -8.48 6.50 22.35
C LYS A 205 -7.78 7.23 21.18
N GLY A 206 -8.07 6.79 19.96
CA GLY A 206 -7.46 7.36 18.79
C GLY A 206 -7.84 6.62 17.50
N ILE A 207 -7.26 7.06 16.40
CA ILE A 207 -7.42 6.44 15.08
C ILE A 207 -6.06 5.95 14.58
N ALA A 208 -6.03 4.70 14.11
CA ALA A 208 -4.88 4.11 13.47
C ALA A 208 -5.16 3.95 11.98
N MET A 209 -4.23 4.36 11.14
CA MET A 209 -4.39 4.29 9.69
C MET A 209 -3.07 4.02 8.98
N VAL A 210 -3.16 3.64 7.72
CA VAL A 210 -1.99 3.50 6.84
C VAL A 210 -1.40 4.89 6.60
N PRO A 211 -0.10 5.10 6.86
CA PRO A 211 0.55 6.38 6.63
C PRO A 211 0.45 6.83 5.17
N PRO A 212 0.15 8.10 4.88
CA PRO A 212 0.09 8.61 3.50
C PRO A 212 1.39 8.39 2.70
N GLY A 213 2.53 8.36 3.38
CA GLY A 213 3.85 8.17 2.78
C GLY A 213 4.38 6.75 2.78
N LEU A 214 3.64 5.75 3.29
CA LEU A 214 4.16 4.39 3.42
C LEU A 214 4.65 3.78 2.10
N SER A 215 3.89 3.96 1.03
CA SER A 215 4.29 3.45 -0.29
C SER A 215 5.57 4.10 -0.81
N LEU A 216 5.81 5.37 -0.47
CA LEU A 216 7.04 6.07 -0.82
C LEU A 216 8.21 5.59 0.06
N ALA A 217 7.98 5.34 1.36
CA ALA A 217 8.99 4.75 2.24
C ALA A 217 9.43 3.36 1.77
N ASN A 218 8.49 2.53 1.35
CA ASN A 218 8.78 1.20 0.76
C ASN A 218 9.55 1.31 -0.57
N LEU A 219 9.28 2.33 -1.38
CA LEU A 219 10.06 2.62 -2.58
C LEU A 219 11.49 3.02 -2.22
N ILE A 220 11.67 3.90 -1.23
CA ILE A 220 12.99 4.32 -0.73
C ILE A 220 13.77 3.10 -0.23
N GLU A 221 13.18 2.22 0.57
CA GLU A 221 13.81 0.99 1.04
C GLU A 221 14.28 0.10 -0.12
N LYS A 222 13.40 -0.11 -1.10
CA LYS A 222 13.69 -0.92 -2.28
C LYS A 222 14.84 -0.35 -3.11
N GLU A 223 14.85 0.95 -3.35
CA GLU A 223 15.90 1.59 -4.16
C GLU A 223 17.24 1.73 -3.38
N LEU A 224 17.18 1.88 -2.04
CA LEU A 224 18.39 1.78 -1.19
C LEU A 224 19.02 0.39 -1.26
N GLY A 225 18.24 -0.65 -1.59
CA GLY A 225 18.71 -2.04 -1.65
C GLY A 225 19.12 -2.62 -0.29
N VAL A 226 18.64 -2.03 0.82
CA VAL A 226 18.93 -2.46 2.19
C VAL A 226 17.67 -2.50 3.01
N ASP A 227 17.62 -3.43 3.97
CA ASP A 227 16.54 -3.51 4.95
C ASP A 227 16.65 -2.33 5.93
N LEU A 228 15.69 -1.42 5.95
CA LEU A 228 15.69 -0.23 6.80
C LEU A 228 15.85 -0.58 8.29
N ARG A 229 15.33 -1.71 8.75
CA ARG A 229 15.47 -2.17 10.14
C ARG A 229 16.92 -2.43 10.57
N LYS A 230 17.81 -2.62 9.60
CA LYS A 230 19.23 -2.86 9.81
C LYS A 230 20.08 -1.62 9.57
N CYS A 231 19.43 -0.51 9.19
CA CYS A 231 20.10 0.76 8.94
C CYS A 231 20.13 1.60 10.22
N SER A 232 21.31 2.04 10.63
CA SER A 232 21.42 3.10 11.65
C SER A 232 21.06 4.47 11.07
N LEU A 233 20.76 5.43 11.93
CA LEU A 233 20.48 6.81 11.51
C LEU A 233 21.69 7.44 10.79
N GLU A 234 22.91 7.09 11.18
CA GLU A 234 24.14 7.53 10.53
C GLU A 234 24.21 7.00 9.09
N THR A 235 23.92 5.70 8.90
CA THR A 235 23.89 5.11 7.56
C THR A 235 22.82 5.75 6.69
N LEU A 236 21.66 6.10 7.26
CA LEU A 236 20.61 6.82 6.54
C LEU A 236 21.06 8.23 6.15
N SER A 237 21.72 8.96 7.06
CA SER A 237 22.22 10.32 6.79
C SER A 237 23.25 10.36 5.65
N GLU A 238 24.00 9.29 5.44
CA GLU A 238 24.97 9.17 4.36
C GLU A 238 24.32 8.75 3.02
N ARG A 239 23.33 7.87 3.06
CA ARG A 239 22.77 7.25 1.83
C ARG A 239 21.54 7.96 1.28
N LEU A 240 20.67 8.50 2.15
CA LEU A 240 19.46 9.18 1.71
C LEU A 240 19.70 10.36 0.78
N PRO A 241 20.71 11.24 1.02
CA PRO A 241 20.96 12.38 0.13
C PRO A 241 21.20 11.91 -1.31
N LYS A 242 22.09 10.94 -1.50
CA LYS A 242 22.39 10.40 -2.82
C LYS A 242 21.15 9.81 -3.49
N LEU A 243 20.41 8.97 -2.78
CA LEU A 243 19.20 8.34 -3.30
C LEU A 243 18.15 9.37 -3.71
N LEU A 244 17.86 10.35 -2.85
CA LEU A 244 16.78 11.32 -3.07
C LEU A 244 17.13 12.35 -4.14
N ILE A 245 18.41 12.68 -4.30
CA ILE A 245 18.89 13.67 -5.28
C ILE A 245 19.20 13.00 -6.62
N GLU A 246 20.02 11.93 -6.64
CA GLU A 246 20.56 11.36 -7.86
C GLU A 246 19.67 10.26 -8.46
N ASP A 247 19.17 9.33 -7.63
CA ASP A 247 18.47 8.13 -8.11
C ASP A 247 16.97 8.39 -8.30
N LEU A 248 16.33 9.08 -7.36
CA LEU A 248 14.89 9.38 -7.38
C LEU A 248 14.56 10.77 -7.92
N GLU A 249 15.56 11.66 -8.04
CA GLU A 249 15.39 13.04 -8.52
C GLU A 249 14.25 13.79 -7.79
N MET A 250 14.09 13.54 -6.48
CA MET A 250 12.97 14.09 -5.69
C MET A 250 13.21 15.52 -5.23
N ALA A 251 14.47 15.93 -5.09
CA ALA A 251 14.86 17.28 -4.67
C ALA A 251 16.21 17.63 -5.28
N GLN A 252 16.51 18.93 -5.41
CA GLN A 252 17.84 19.36 -5.86
C GLN A 252 18.87 19.29 -4.75
N ASN A 253 18.43 19.50 -3.49
CA ASN A 253 19.27 19.31 -2.32
C ASN A 253 18.46 18.66 -1.20
N PHE A 254 19.14 17.86 -0.38
CA PHE A 254 18.57 17.19 0.79
C PHE A 254 19.60 17.15 1.91
N GLU A 255 19.17 17.56 3.10
CA GLU A 255 19.98 17.54 4.30
C GLU A 255 19.23 16.82 5.42
N MET A 256 19.96 16.00 6.20
CA MET A 256 19.46 15.32 7.38
C MET A 256 20.28 15.75 8.58
N HIS A 257 19.64 16.34 9.58
CA HIS A 257 20.27 16.75 10.83
C HIS A 257 19.71 15.91 11.98
N ILE A 258 20.60 15.31 12.76
CA ILE A 258 20.29 14.47 13.92
C ILE A 258 20.79 15.18 15.17
N ASP A 259 19.87 15.45 16.11
CA ASP A 259 20.20 16.07 17.41
C ASP A 259 19.51 15.26 18.53
N GLY A 260 20.23 14.25 19.05
CA GLY A 260 19.68 13.29 19.98
C GLY A 260 18.47 12.53 19.42
N ASP A 261 17.30 12.68 20.05
CA ASP A 261 16.03 12.09 19.58
C ASP A 261 15.29 12.97 18.56
N GLU A 262 15.80 14.16 18.23
CA GLU A 262 15.21 15.03 17.23
C GLU A 262 15.91 14.85 15.87
N VAL A 263 15.13 14.64 14.83
CA VAL A 263 15.63 14.53 13.45
C VAL A 263 14.94 15.57 12.58
N ARG A 264 15.72 16.32 11.83
CA ARG A 264 15.25 17.33 10.89
C ARG A 264 15.66 16.98 9.46
N PHE A 265 14.71 17.04 8.54
CA PHE A 265 14.98 16.92 7.12
C PHE A 265 14.72 18.24 6.43
N LYS A 266 15.62 18.63 5.56
CA LYS A 266 15.46 19.81 4.71
C LYS A 266 15.54 19.40 3.25
N PHE A 267 14.53 19.80 2.48
CA PHE A 267 14.43 19.56 1.05
C PHE A 267 14.42 20.89 0.33
N ASP A 268 15.29 21.08 -0.64
CA ASP A 268 15.32 22.25 -1.49
C ASP A 268 14.86 21.88 -2.90
N GLU A 269 13.96 22.69 -3.46
CA GLU A 269 13.36 22.52 -4.79
C GLU A 269 12.82 21.09 -5.04
N SER A 270 12.02 20.57 -4.08
CA SER A 270 11.39 19.26 -4.21
C SER A 270 10.30 19.26 -5.28
N ILE A 271 10.22 18.15 -6.05
CA ILE A 271 9.12 17.91 -7.00
C ILE A 271 7.73 17.93 -6.34
N TYR A 272 7.67 17.74 -5.03
CA TYR A 272 6.44 17.76 -4.23
C TYR A 272 6.09 19.14 -3.65
N SER A 273 6.92 20.16 -3.87
CA SER A 273 6.72 21.49 -3.24
C SER A 273 5.35 22.08 -3.55
N ASP A 274 4.89 22.03 -4.80
CA ASP A 274 3.59 22.54 -5.20
C ASP A 274 2.43 21.72 -4.63
N PHE A 275 2.57 20.40 -4.59
CA PHE A 275 1.58 19.51 -4.00
C PHE A 275 1.44 19.75 -2.49
N CYS A 276 2.56 19.79 -1.77
CA CYS A 276 2.58 20.02 -0.33
C CYS A 276 2.00 21.39 0.02
N ARG A 277 2.32 22.43 -0.74
CA ARG A 277 1.75 23.78 -0.57
C ARG A 277 0.23 23.79 -0.77
N LYS A 278 -0.28 23.13 -1.82
CA LYS A 278 -1.73 22.98 -2.05
C LYS A 278 -2.40 22.22 -0.90
N LEU A 279 -1.75 21.18 -0.38
CA LEU A 279 -2.26 20.36 0.71
C LEU A 279 -2.29 21.16 2.02
N SER A 280 -1.20 21.82 2.41
CA SER A 280 -1.11 22.60 3.64
C SER A 280 -2.10 23.79 3.69
N SER A 281 -2.40 24.39 2.53
CA SER A 281 -3.37 25.49 2.44
C SER A 281 -4.83 25.04 2.49
N SER A 282 -5.11 23.76 2.25
CA SER A 282 -6.48 23.23 2.08
C SER A 282 -6.90 22.20 3.12
N THR A 283 -5.99 21.69 3.91
CA THR A 283 -6.25 20.60 4.87
C THR A 283 -5.44 20.76 6.16
N ARG A 284 -5.96 20.18 7.26
CA ARG A 284 -5.24 20.07 8.53
C ARG A 284 -4.38 18.80 8.61
N VAL A 285 -4.61 17.85 7.70
CA VAL A 285 -3.86 16.59 7.63
C VAL A 285 -2.35 16.85 7.57
N CYS A 286 -1.93 17.90 6.86
CA CYS A 286 -0.51 18.25 6.75
C CYS A 286 0.11 18.58 8.12
N ALA A 287 -0.63 19.29 8.98
CA ALA A 287 -0.16 19.64 10.32
C ALA A 287 -0.10 18.43 11.29
N GLY A 288 -1.02 17.46 11.11
CA GLY A 288 -1.09 16.26 11.97
C GLY A 288 -0.28 15.09 11.45
N LEU A 289 -0.45 14.74 10.17
CA LEU A 289 0.19 13.56 9.56
C LEU A 289 1.37 13.90 8.65
N GLY A 290 1.57 15.17 8.31
CA GLY A 290 2.50 15.55 7.26
C GLY A 290 1.95 15.29 5.84
N CYS A 291 2.58 15.89 4.84
CA CYS A 291 2.36 15.56 3.45
C CYS A 291 2.98 14.17 3.13
N PRO A 292 2.72 13.56 1.97
CA PRO A 292 3.26 12.23 1.66
C PRO A 292 4.78 12.10 1.80
N ILE A 293 5.54 13.14 1.48
CA ILE A 293 7.00 13.10 1.66
C ILE A 293 7.40 13.15 3.15
N CYS A 294 6.76 14.04 3.93
CA CYS A 294 7.01 14.11 5.38
C CYS A 294 6.59 12.80 6.07
N SER A 295 5.43 12.25 5.68
CA SER A 295 4.95 10.97 6.18
C SER A 295 5.88 9.81 5.80
N ALA A 296 6.49 9.83 4.59
CA ALA A 296 7.47 8.82 4.19
C ALA A 296 8.73 8.88 5.04
N MET A 297 9.25 10.08 5.32
CA MET A 297 10.41 10.25 6.19
C MET A 297 10.14 9.78 7.61
N ALA A 298 8.94 10.04 8.14
CA ALA A 298 8.52 9.51 9.44
C ALA A 298 8.49 7.97 9.45
N CYS A 299 7.99 7.34 8.38
CA CYS A 299 8.01 5.88 8.24
C CYS A 299 9.44 5.34 8.17
N VAL A 300 10.32 5.97 7.38
CA VAL A 300 11.74 5.58 7.27
C VAL A 300 12.40 5.63 8.64
N LEU A 301 12.21 6.72 9.40
CA LEU A 301 12.74 6.83 10.75
C LEU A 301 12.17 5.79 11.71
N ALA A 302 10.85 5.59 11.71
CA ALA A 302 10.21 4.63 12.60
C ALA A 302 10.69 3.20 12.32
N ILE A 303 10.78 2.80 11.04
CA ILE A 303 11.25 1.48 10.64
C ILE A 303 12.72 1.28 10.99
N SER A 304 13.59 2.27 10.73
CA SER A 304 15.04 2.15 10.97
C SER A 304 15.40 2.14 12.45
N THR A 305 14.71 2.94 13.26
CA THR A 305 14.97 2.99 14.70
C THR A 305 14.27 1.89 15.48
N GLY A 306 13.23 1.27 14.89
CA GLY A 306 12.35 0.35 15.60
C GLY A 306 11.54 1.01 16.73
N ARG A 307 11.52 2.36 16.79
CA ARG A 307 10.87 3.17 17.82
C ARG A 307 9.74 4.01 17.23
N PRO A 308 8.71 4.35 18.00
CA PRO A 308 7.68 5.28 17.54
C PRO A 308 8.29 6.66 17.23
N VAL A 309 7.78 7.31 16.17
CA VAL A 309 8.24 8.63 15.74
C VAL A 309 7.07 9.59 15.66
N SER A 310 7.15 10.71 16.36
CA SER A 310 6.19 11.81 16.27
C SER A 310 6.58 12.77 15.17
N PHE A 311 5.61 13.14 14.34
CA PHE A 311 5.77 14.24 13.40
C PHE A 311 5.51 15.57 14.11
N GLU A 312 6.55 16.40 14.27
CA GLU A 312 6.46 17.65 15.02
C GLU A 312 5.93 18.82 14.17
N GLY A 313 6.07 18.71 12.86
CA GLY A 313 5.57 19.70 11.90
C GLY A 313 6.52 19.98 10.77
N ASP A 314 6.08 20.83 9.86
CA ASP A 314 6.83 21.30 8.72
C ASP A 314 6.86 22.83 8.63
N LYS A 315 7.91 23.35 8.01
CA LYS A 315 8.09 24.79 7.75
C LYS A 315 8.52 24.97 6.31
N TYR A 316 7.92 25.95 5.64
CA TYR A 316 8.31 26.35 4.30
C TYR A 316 9.13 27.64 4.36
N SER A 317 10.15 27.74 3.52
CA SER A 317 10.85 28.99 3.29
C SER A 317 9.90 30.05 2.71
N ALA A 318 10.28 31.34 2.86
CA ALA A 318 9.45 32.45 2.39
C ALA A 318 9.19 32.42 0.87
N ASP A 319 10.10 31.85 0.09
CA ASP A 319 9.99 31.65 -1.36
C ASP A 319 9.24 30.35 -1.73
N GLY A 320 8.89 29.51 -0.75
CA GLY A 320 8.21 28.23 -0.93
C GLY A 320 9.04 27.13 -1.59
N LYS A 321 10.35 27.34 -1.74
CA LYS A 321 11.24 26.40 -2.42
C LYS A 321 11.83 25.35 -1.49
N SER A 322 12.01 25.69 -0.20
CA SER A 322 12.56 24.79 0.79
C SER A 322 11.48 24.34 1.76
N LEU A 323 11.50 23.05 2.10
CA LEU A 323 10.65 22.42 3.09
C LEU A 323 11.55 21.84 4.19
N GLU A 324 11.37 22.26 5.42
CA GLU A 324 11.98 21.68 6.60
C GLU A 324 10.93 20.95 7.42
N SER A 325 11.17 19.68 7.76
CA SER A 325 10.29 18.85 8.57
C SER A 325 11.02 18.32 9.78
N THR A 326 10.36 18.35 10.94
CA THR A 326 10.93 17.97 12.24
C THR A 326 10.21 16.75 12.79
N TYR A 327 10.98 15.82 13.33
CA TYR A 327 10.52 14.55 13.90
C TYR A 327 11.14 14.32 15.26
N ARG A 328 10.41 13.63 16.12
CA ARG A 328 10.94 13.20 17.44
C ARG A 328 10.79 11.70 17.58
N ILE A 329 11.90 11.03 17.86
CA ILE A 329 11.93 9.61 18.17
C ILE A 329 11.52 9.45 19.63
N LEU A 330 10.46 8.68 19.86
CA LEU A 330 9.86 8.51 21.19
C LEU A 330 10.41 7.26 21.86
N GLU A 331 10.41 7.23 23.19
CA GLU A 331 10.69 6.00 23.93
C GLU A 331 9.54 5.00 23.74
N ALA A 332 9.89 3.70 23.63
CA ALA A 332 8.95 2.61 23.35
C ALA A 332 8.28 2.09 24.64
#